data_5185e924e503ac1da0ad0cb943ecf174
#
_entry.id   5185e924e503ac1da0ad0cb943ecf174
#
_cell.length_a   1.000
_cell.length_b   1.000
_cell.length_c   1.000
_cell.angle_alpha   90.00
_cell.angle_beta   90.00
_cell.angle_gamma   90.00
#
_symmetry.space_group_name_H-M   'P 1'
#
loop_
_entity.id
_entity.type
_entity.pdbx_description
1 polymer ?
#
loop_
_entity_poly.entity_id
_entity_poly.type
_entity_poly.pdbx_seq_one_letter_code
_entity_poly.pdbx_strand_id
1 'polypeptide(L)'
;MFQSGIPYHETGTFKSHRTFLPDDEYGVALDNLVKGCTDILLLNPAGTHIFTGRRCVQPQPDWWFMGGRIFPGETPIQSCQRLLRRELGLDIASERFVAVCAQAFAFGMREQEPKDHGTTDAQFCYKVQLLNEEEVKKVVLDENEYSESEWKLPSEIIEGNYHPALKFAVGNMLAGNVMEKMEKKVEEEDASDEEIASLAREFLKKRKDVDEVLKTSKDYKLVSKELNYETTVNSRY
;
A
#
# COMPACT_ATOMS: atom_id res chain seq x y z
N MET A 1 13.51 2.50 -8.58
CA MET A 1 12.88 2.22 -7.27
C MET A 1 12.69 3.56 -6.56
N PHE A 2 11.61 3.77 -5.82
CA PHE A 2 11.30 5.10 -5.23
C PHE A 2 12.01 5.31 -3.88
N GLN A 3 13.32 5.14 -3.80
CA GLN A 3 14.05 5.23 -2.54
C GLN A 3 14.03 6.62 -1.89
N SER A 4 13.87 7.66 -2.68
CA SER A 4 13.79 9.04 -2.20
C SER A 4 12.36 9.54 -1.90
N GLY A 5 11.37 8.63 -1.92
CA GLY A 5 9.96 8.99 -1.80
C GLY A 5 9.34 9.41 -3.13
N ILE A 6 8.04 9.66 -3.09
CA ILE A 6 7.29 10.17 -4.25
C ILE A 6 7.34 11.69 -4.17
N PRO A 7 7.93 12.37 -5.17
CA PRO A 7 8.03 13.81 -5.15
C PRO A 7 6.64 14.45 -5.22
N TYR A 8 6.44 15.50 -4.42
CA TYR A 8 5.26 16.34 -4.45
C TYR A 8 5.63 17.72 -4.97
N HIS A 9 5.02 18.13 -6.05
CA HIS A 9 5.30 19.40 -6.68
C HIS A 9 4.08 20.33 -6.54
N GLU A 10 4.29 21.54 -6.05
CA GLU A 10 3.28 22.58 -6.01
C GLU A 10 3.69 23.72 -6.96
N THR A 11 2.77 24.10 -7.85
CA THR A 11 2.98 25.22 -8.77
C THR A 11 2.00 26.34 -8.43
N GLY A 12 2.53 27.48 -8.07
CA GLY A 12 1.75 28.60 -7.54
C GLY A 12 1.35 28.35 -6.08
N THR A 13 0.31 29.03 -5.61
CA THR A 13 -0.24 28.85 -4.26
C THR A 13 -1.47 27.98 -4.33
N PHE A 14 -1.36 26.71 -3.94
CA PHE A 14 -2.51 25.82 -3.87
C PHE A 14 -3.26 26.01 -2.54
N LYS A 15 -4.58 26.14 -2.65
CA LYS A 15 -5.48 26.13 -1.49
C LYS A 15 -6.56 25.10 -1.68
N SER A 16 -6.63 24.13 -0.76
CA SER A 16 -7.69 23.12 -0.79
C SER A 16 -9.06 23.74 -0.51
N HIS A 17 -10.03 23.43 -1.35
CA HIS A 17 -11.45 23.76 -1.18
C HIS A 17 -12.28 22.51 -0.91
N ARG A 18 -11.64 21.48 -0.32
CA ARG A 18 -12.29 20.22 -0.02
C ARG A 18 -13.52 20.43 0.87
N THR A 19 -14.65 19.90 0.41
CA THR A 19 -15.88 19.77 1.18
C THR A 19 -16.24 18.29 1.38
N PHE A 20 -17.15 18.02 2.29
CA PHE A 20 -17.80 16.72 2.36
C PHE A 20 -18.79 16.63 1.20
N LEU A 21 -18.69 15.58 0.39
CA LEU A 21 -19.64 15.29 -0.66
C LEU A 21 -20.68 14.32 -0.13
N PRO A 22 -21.99 14.57 -0.32
CA PRO A 22 -23.04 13.56 -0.12
C PRO A 22 -22.75 12.30 -0.95
N ASP A 23 -23.29 11.16 -0.56
CA ASP A 23 -22.97 9.88 -1.18
C ASP A 23 -23.32 9.80 -2.67
N ASP A 24 -24.39 10.44 -3.09
CA ASP A 24 -24.80 10.56 -4.49
C ASP A 24 -23.79 11.36 -5.33
N GLU A 25 -23.37 12.54 -4.85
CA GLU A 25 -22.33 13.34 -5.50
C GLU A 25 -20.99 12.63 -5.50
N TYR A 26 -20.65 11.95 -4.39
CA TYR A 26 -19.43 11.16 -4.31
C TYR A 26 -19.47 9.98 -5.27
N GLY A 27 -20.62 9.32 -5.43
CA GLY A 27 -20.84 8.26 -6.41
C GLY A 27 -20.54 8.73 -7.84
N VAL A 28 -21.05 9.91 -8.23
CA VAL A 28 -20.75 10.53 -9.54
C VAL A 28 -19.26 10.85 -9.69
N ALA A 29 -18.60 11.33 -8.63
CA ALA A 29 -17.15 11.57 -8.67
C ALA A 29 -16.37 10.27 -8.87
N LEU A 30 -16.76 9.18 -8.22
CA LEU A 30 -16.13 7.86 -8.37
C LEU A 30 -16.29 7.27 -9.77
N ASP A 31 -17.39 7.57 -10.48
CA ASP A 31 -17.60 7.14 -11.86
C ASP A 31 -16.66 7.84 -12.85
N ASN A 32 -16.13 9.00 -12.50
CA ASN A 32 -15.43 9.88 -13.42
C ASN A 32 -13.94 10.12 -13.07
N LEU A 33 -13.50 9.72 -11.89
CA LEU A 33 -12.16 10.03 -11.39
C LEU A 33 -11.46 8.79 -10.84
N VAL A 34 -10.15 8.71 -11.06
CA VAL A 34 -9.28 7.76 -10.36
C VAL A 34 -8.87 8.38 -9.03
N LYS A 35 -9.16 7.70 -7.91
CA LYS A 35 -8.73 8.20 -6.59
C LYS A 35 -7.24 7.99 -6.39
N GLY A 36 -6.55 9.03 -5.91
CA GLY A 36 -5.23 8.86 -5.29
C GLY A 36 -5.37 8.32 -3.88
N CYS A 37 -4.68 7.23 -3.57
CA CYS A 37 -4.68 6.58 -2.26
C CYS A 37 -3.26 6.32 -1.76
N THR A 38 -3.10 6.18 -0.45
CA THR A 38 -1.88 5.68 0.18
C THR A 38 -2.19 4.46 1.01
N ASP A 39 -1.32 3.45 0.89
CA ASP A 39 -1.35 2.23 1.69
C ASP A 39 -0.06 2.06 2.46
N ILE A 40 -0.12 1.46 3.63
CA ILE A 40 0.97 1.43 4.57
C ILE A 40 1.24 0.00 5.02
N LEU A 41 2.45 -0.48 4.78
CA LEU A 41 3.02 -1.66 5.40
C LEU A 41 3.60 -1.25 6.76
N LEU A 42 2.83 -1.47 7.83
CA LEU A 42 3.28 -1.21 9.19
C LEU A 42 4.07 -2.41 9.71
N LEU A 43 5.35 -2.20 10.04
CA LEU A 43 6.23 -3.24 10.56
C LEU A 43 6.36 -3.14 12.07
N ASN A 44 6.49 -4.30 12.73
CA ASN A 44 6.82 -4.37 14.15
C ASN A 44 8.23 -3.78 14.43
N PRO A 45 8.62 -3.57 15.70
CA PRO A 45 9.92 -2.99 16.04
C PRO A 45 11.11 -3.80 15.52
N ALA A 46 10.99 -5.12 15.42
CA ALA A 46 12.03 -5.98 14.85
C ALA A 46 12.09 -5.94 13.30
N GLY A 47 11.12 -5.29 12.62
CA GLY A 47 11.03 -5.27 11.16
C GLY A 47 10.71 -6.62 10.52
N THR A 48 10.23 -7.59 11.32
CA THR A 48 10.01 -8.97 10.90
C THR A 48 8.58 -9.33 10.54
N HIS A 49 7.60 -8.60 11.10
CA HIS A 49 6.18 -8.85 10.88
C HIS A 49 5.50 -7.58 10.37
N ILE A 50 4.48 -7.78 9.54
CA ILE A 50 3.63 -6.75 8.95
C ILE A 50 2.27 -6.82 9.61
N PHE A 51 1.74 -5.67 10.02
CA PHE A 51 0.40 -5.54 10.52
C PHE A 51 -0.60 -5.53 9.37
N THR A 52 -1.62 -6.38 9.43
CA THR A 52 -2.72 -6.44 8.48
C THR A 52 -4.04 -6.39 9.23
N GLY A 53 -5.02 -5.70 8.65
CA GLY A 53 -6.39 -5.67 9.15
C GLY A 53 -7.33 -6.39 8.18
N ARG A 54 -8.31 -7.10 8.72
CA ARG A 54 -9.39 -7.68 7.93
C ARG A 54 -10.51 -6.67 7.77
N ARG A 55 -10.52 -6.03 6.60
CA ARG A 55 -11.56 -5.04 6.29
C ARG A 55 -12.93 -5.69 6.17
N CYS A 56 -13.95 -4.99 6.65
CA CYS A 56 -15.36 -5.38 6.52
C CYS A 56 -16.18 -4.47 5.58
N VAL A 57 -15.52 -3.45 4.98
CA VAL A 57 -16.15 -2.47 4.09
C VAL A 57 -15.60 -2.55 2.65
N GLN A 58 -16.43 -2.10 1.69
CA GLN A 58 -16.01 -2.01 0.28
C GLN A 58 -14.91 -0.93 0.09
N PRO A 59 -14.13 -1.01 -0.98
CA PRO A 59 -14.25 -1.91 -2.14
C PRO A 59 -13.62 -3.30 -1.96
N GLN A 60 -12.86 -3.54 -0.89
CA GLN A 60 -12.11 -4.78 -0.67
C GLN A 60 -12.31 -5.29 0.76
N PRO A 61 -13.38 -6.05 1.05
CA PRO A 61 -13.60 -6.70 2.33
C PRO A 61 -12.75 -7.97 2.46
N ASP A 62 -11.47 -7.81 2.80
CA ASP A 62 -10.46 -8.88 2.91
C ASP A 62 -9.30 -8.40 3.81
N TRP A 63 -8.30 -9.25 4.03
CA TRP A 63 -7.03 -8.83 4.64
C TRP A 63 -6.35 -7.77 3.79
N TRP A 64 -6.10 -6.60 4.39
CA TRP A 64 -5.64 -5.44 3.65
C TRP A 64 -4.63 -4.60 4.41
N PHE A 65 -4.09 -3.62 3.70
CA PHE A 65 -3.26 -2.55 4.26
C PHE A 65 -4.06 -1.63 5.18
N MET A 66 -3.33 -0.88 6.02
CA MET A 66 -3.85 0.37 6.57
C MET A 66 -3.72 1.45 5.51
N GLY A 67 -4.80 2.15 5.19
CA GLY A 67 -4.69 3.13 4.12
C GLY A 67 -6.01 3.77 3.70
N GLY A 68 -5.94 4.61 2.68
CA GLY A 68 -7.11 5.27 2.12
C GLY A 68 -6.80 6.48 1.24
N ARG A 69 -7.84 7.21 0.91
CA ARG A 69 -7.79 8.33 -0.03
C ARG A 69 -6.90 9.48 0.45
N ILE A 70 -6.07 10.00 -0.46
CA ILE A 70 -5.33 11.26 -0.29
C ILE A 70 -6.32 12.42 -0.41
N PHE A 71 -6.19 13.42 0.44
CA PHE A 71 -7.00 14.63 0.33
C PHE A 71 -6.30 15.69 -0.53
N PRO A 72 -7.05 16.51 -1.28
CA PRO A 72 -6.47 17.61 -2.05
C PRO A 72 -5.59 18.50 -1.18
N GLY A 73 -4.32 18.66 -1.58
CA GLY A 73 -3.31 19.44 -0.85
C GLY A 73 -2.49 18.65 0.17
N GLU A 74 -2.79 17.37 0.40
CA GLU A 74 -1.91 16.51 1.18
C GLU A 74 -0.79 15.95 0.30
N THR A 75 0.42 15.90 0.83
CA THR A 75 1.45 15.03 0.27
C THR A 75 1.10 13.55 0.58
N PRO A 76 1.62 12.57 -0.17
CA PRO A 76 1.39 11.16 0.15
C PRO A 76 1.78 10.79 1.59
N ILE A 77 2.88 11.36 2.13
CA ILE A 77 3.31 11.10 3.51
C ILE A 77 2.34 11.72 4.54
N GLN A 78 1.84 12.93 4.30
CA GLN A 78 0.82 13.53 5.18
C GLN A 78 -0.47 12.71 5.20
N SER A 79 -0.86 12.13 4.06
CA SER A 79 -1.96 11.18 3.99
C SER A 79 -1.68 9.93 4.83
N CYS A 80 -0.50 9.32 4.73
CA CYS A 80 -0.10 8.19 5.57
C CYS A 80 -0.18 8.53 7.07
N GLN A 81 0.35 9.69 7.48
CA GLN A 81 0.31 10.14 8.88
C GLN A 81 -1.14 10.29 9.38
N ARG A 82 -1.99 10.93 8.59
CA ARG A 82 -3.41 11.11 8.94
C ARG A 82 -4.14 9.76 9.06
N LEU A 83 -3.89 8.84 8.13
CA LEU A 83 -4.52 7.53 8.09
C LEU A 83 -4.08 6.67 9.29
N LEU A 84 -2.78 6.59 9.60
CA LEU A 84 -2.31 5.84 10.78
C LEU A 84 -2.85 6.43 12.09
N ARG A 85 -2.97 7.75 12.17
CA ARG A 85 -3.59 8.38 13.35
C ARG A 85 -5.06 8.04 13.47
N ARG A 86 -5.80 8.03 12.34
CA ARG A 86 -7.23 7.72 12.32
C ARG A 86 -7.49 6.23 12.60
N GLU A 87 -6.79 5.34 11.93
CA GLU A 87 -7.09 3.91 11.93
C GLU A 87 -6.43 3.14 13.07
N LEU A 88 -5.28 3.61 13.55
CA LEU A 88 -4.49 2.91 14.56
C LEU A 88 -4.10 3.77 15.78
N GLY A 89 -4.51 5.04 15.83
CA GLY A 89 -4.12 5.94 16.93
C GLY A 89 -2.62 6.29 16.97
N LEU A 90 -1.87 6.02 15.87
CA LEU A 90 -0.43 6.21 15.82
C LEU A 90 -0.06 7.57 15.22
N ASP A 91 0.81 8.30 15.92
CA ASP A 91 1.43 9.54 15.41
C ASP A 91 2.90 9.28 15.05
N ILE A 92 3.17 9.20 13.76
CA ILE A 92 4.46 8.80 13.21
C ILE A 92 5.10 9.98 12.48
N ALA A 93 6.37 10.23 12.75
CA ALA A 93 7.13 11.30 12.09
C ALA A 93 7.33 11.02 10.58
N SER A 94 7.29 12.09 9.77
CA SER A 94 7.28 12.00 8.30
C SER A 94 8.50 11.29 7.70
N GLU A 95 9.66 11.48 8.29
CA GLU A 95 10.94 10.91 7.86
C GLU A 95 11.06 9.40 8.03
N ARG A 96 10.11 8.79 8.74
CA ARG A 96 10.06 7.33 8.94
C ARG A 96 9.36 6.57 7.83
N PHE A 97 8.65 7.29 6.94
CA PHE A 97 7.95 6.67 5.81
C PHE A 97 8.89 6.48 4.64
N VAL A 98 8.96 5.26 4.13
CA VAL A 98 9.76 4.89 2.96
C VAL A 98 8.83 4.39 1.87
N ALA A 99 8.92 4.97 0.67
CA ALA A 99 8.13 4.53 -0.47
C ALA A 99 8.54 3.13 -0.93
N VAL A 100 7.56 2.28 -1.22
CA VAL A 100 7.77 0.87 -1.60
C VAL A 100 7.43 0.65 -3.07
N CYS A 101 6.21 0.95 -3.47
CA CYS A 101 5.72 0.76 -4.84
C CYS A 101 4.49 1.62 -5.11
N ALA A 102 4.06 1.62 -6.38
CA ALA A 102 2.76 2.12 -6.78
C ALA A 102 1.97 1.02 -7.49
N GLN A 103 0.65 1.06 -7.36
CA GLN A 103 -0.29 0.10 -7.93
C GLN A 103 -1.52 0.82 -8.45
N ALA A 104 -2.25 0.20 -9.38
CA ALA A 104 -3.54 0.68 -9.85
C ALA A 104 -4.59 -0.41 -9.67
N PHE A 105 -5.80 -0.01 -9.33
CA PHE A 105 -6.92 -0.90 -9.05
C PHE A 105 -8.16 -0.50 -9.82
N ALA A 106 -8.93 -1.51 -10.19
CA ALA A 106 -10.32 -1.38 -10.57
C ALA A 106 -11.12 -2.38 -9.71
N PHE A 107 -11.95 -1.86 -8.85
CA PHE A 107 -12.82 -2.66 -7.98
C PHE A 107 -14.23 -2.68 -8.58
N GLY A 108 -14.83 -3.86 -8.68
CA GLY A 108 -16.17 -4.04 -9.24
C GLY A 108 -17.29 -3.60 -8.30
N MET A 109 -16.98 -3.30 -7.02
CA MET A 109 -17.96 -2.87 -6.03
C MET A 109 -17.47 -1.66 -5.25
N ARG A 110 -18.41 -0.86 -4.72
CA ARG A 110 -18.14 0.29 -3.83
C ARG A 110 -19.25 0.45 -2.80
N GLU A 111 -19.09 1.32 -1.81
CA GLU A 111 -20.16 1.60 -0.83
C GLU A 111 -21.26 2.50 -1.39
N GLN A 112 -20.93 3.50 -2.21
CA GLN A 112 -21.87 4.44 -2.78
C GLN A 112 -22.69 3.82 -3.91
N GLU A 113 -23.96 4.22 -4.02
CA GLU A 113 -24.82 3.80 -5.14
C GLU A 113 -24.41 4.47 -6.48
N PRO A 114 -24.56 3.77 -7.61
CA PRO A 114 -24.81 2.34 -7.74
C PRO A 114 -23.58 1.53 -7.31
N LYS A 115 -23.76 0.58 -6.40
CA LYS A 115 -22.63 -0.16 -5.80
C LYS A 115 -21.83 -0.98 -6.83
N ASP A 116 -22.49 -1.47 -7.85
CA ASP A 116 -21.93 -2.28 -8.93
C ASP A 116 -21.19 -1.46 -10.00
N HIS A 117 -21.19 -0.13 -9.91
CA HIS A 117 -20.31 0.70 -10.74
C HIS A 117 -18.84 0.60 -10.31
N GLY A 118 -18.58 0.16 -9.08
CA GLY A 118 -17.22 0.01 -8.58
C GLY A 118 -16.46 1.32 -8.40
N THR A 119 -15.13 1.22 -8.36
CA THR A 119 -14.24 2.39 -8.23
C THR A 119 -12.83 2.07 -8.73
N THR A 120 -12.07 3.10 -9.09
CA THR A 120 -10.68 2.97 -9.53
C THR A 120 -9.74 3.78 -8.65
N ASP A 121 -8.58 3.19 -8.32
CA ASP A 121 -7.60 3.77 -7.43
C ASP A 121 -6.20 3.74 -8.04
N ALA A 122 -5.42 4.80 -7.82
CA ALA A 122 -3.98 4.81 -7.96
C ALA A 122 -3.36 4.88 -6.56
N GLN A 123 -2.68 3.85 -6.14
CA GLN A 123 -2.17 3.70 -4.78
C GLN A 123 -0.66 3.85 -4.71
N PHE A 124 -0.20 4.59 -3.72
CA PHE A 124 1.19 4.73 -3.33
C PHE A 124 1.42 3.98 -2.03
N CYS A 125 2.22 2.92 -2.08
CA CYS A 125 2.50 2.09 -0.92
C CYS A 125 3.77 2.55 -0.22
N TYR A 126 3.68 2.72 1.10
CA TYR A 126 4.79 3.08 1.99
C TYR A 126 5.01 1.98 3.02
N LYS A 127 6.24 1.84 3.49
CA LYS A 127 6.55 1.09 4.71
C LYS A 127 6.88 2.06 5.84
N VAL A 128 6.55 1.66 7.06
CA VAL A 128 6.99 2.31 8.30
C VAL A 128 7.20 1.26 9.37
N GLN A 129 8.31 1.36 10.10
CA GLN A 129 8.63 0.44 11.19
C GLN A 129 8.38 1.12 12.54
N LEU A 130 7.69 0.43 13.45
CA LEU A 130 7.54 0.87 14.83
C LEU A 130 8.90 0.84 15.55
N LEU A 131 9.11 1.75 16.48
CA LEU A 131 10.41 1.89 17.17
C LEU A 131 10.55 0.90 18.34
N ASN A 132 9.46 0.60 19.01
CA ASN A 132 9.48 -0.17 20.25
C ASN A 132 8.07 -0.72 20.59
N GLU A 133 8.01 -1.55 21.62
CA GLU A 133 6.78 -2.16 22.13
C GLU A 133 5.76 -1.14 22.67
N GLU A 134 6.20 0.06 23.06
CA GLU A 134 5.27 1.11 23.51
C GLU A 134 4.47 1.69 22.35
N GLU A 135 5.05 1.77 21.14
CA GLU A 135 4.28 2.10 19.93
C GLU A 135 3.33 0.96 19.55
N VAL A 136 3.74 -0.30 19.68
CA VAL A 136 2.86 -1.47 19.42
C VAL A 136 1.63 -1.44 20.33
N LYS A 137 1.79 -1.15 21.61
CA LYS A 137 0.67 -1.08 22.58
C LYS A 137 -0.33 0.05 22.28
N LYS A 138 0.08 1.07 21.54
CA LYS A 138 -0.79 2.17 21.12
C LYS A 138 -1.67 1.85 19.92
N VAL A 139 -1.40 0.73 19.23
CA VAL A 139 -2.19 0.33 18.06
C VAL A 139 -3.61 0.01 18.50
N VAL A 140 -4.55 0.84 18.09
CA VAL A 140 -5.99 0.65 18.33
C VAL A 140 -6.68 0.62 16.98
N LEU A 141 -7.19 -0.55 16.62
CA LEU A 141 -7.86 -0.78 15.34
C LEU A 141 -9.21 -0.05 15.28
N ASP A 142 -9.50 0.61 14.16
CA ASP A 142 -10.85 1.17 13.90
C ASP A 142 -11.84 0.03 13.59
N GLU A 143 -12.68 -0.30 14.57
CA GLU A 143 -13.67 -1.38 14.48
C GLU A 143 -14.77 -1.12 13.43
N ASN A 144 -14.92 0.12 12.95
CA ASN A 144 -15.87 0.44 11.87
C ASN A 144 -15.35 0.00 10.49
N GLU A 145 -14.03 -0.10 10.32
CA GLU A 145 -13.42 -0.51 9.05
C GLU A 145 -12.88 -1.95 9.10
N TYR A 146 -12.49 -2.44 10.29
CA TYR A 146 -11.79 -3.72 10.43
C TYR A 146 -12.42 -4.59 11.51
N SER A 147 -12.63 -5.88 11.22
CA SER A 147 -13.17 -6.86 12.17
C SER A 147 -12.09 -7.54 13.02
N GLU A 148 -10.88 -7.63 12.52
CA GLU A 148 -9.75 -8.31 13.17
C GLU A 148 -8.43 -7.82 12.61
N SER A 149 -7.33 -8.09 13.31
CA SER A 149 -5.99 -7.74 12.87
C SER A 149 -4.97 -8.80 13.28
N GLU A 150 -3.89 -8.90 12.52
CA GLU A 150 -2.82 -9.85 12.78
C GLU A 150 -1.45 -9.27 12.38
N TRP A 151 -0.42 -9.71 13.10
CA TRP A 151 0.97 -9.55 12.69
C TRP A 151 1.42 -10.78 11.92
N LYS A 152 1.78 -10.62 10.64
CA LYS A 152 2.15 -11.70 9.73
C LYS A 152 3.60 -11.59 9.28
N LEU A 153 4.28 -12.73 9.18
CA LEU A 153 5.56 -12.79 8.49
C LEU A 153 5.36 -12.46 6.99
N PRO A 154 6.32 -11.77 6.34
CA PRO A 154 6.26 -11.54 4.90
C PRO A 154 6.07 -12.82 4.07
N SER A 155 6.67 -13.95 4.48
CA SER A 155 6.50 -15.25 3.82
C SER A 155 5.06 -15.77 3.91
N GLU A 156 4.40 -15.62 5.07
CA GLU A 156 3.00 -16.03 5.24
C GLU A 156 2.08 -15.25 4.30
N ILE A 157 2.35 -13.95 4.08
CA ILE A 157 1.58 -13.13 3.14
C ILE A 157 1.84 -13.58 1.69
N ILE A 158 3.10 -13.78 1.31
CA ILE A 158 3.47 -14.15 -0.08
C ILE A 158 2.93 -15.52 -0.45
N GLU A 159 3.04 -16.51 0.45
CA GLU A 159 2.67 -17.90 0.23
C GLU A 159 1.18 -18.17 0.52
N GLY A 160 0.57 -17.37 1.40
CA GLY A 160 -0.80 -17.52 1.86
C GLY A 160 -1.86 -17.07 0.86
N ASN A 161 -3.12 -17.19 1.25
CA ASN A 161 -4.26 -16.72 0.46
C ASN A 161 -4.55 -15.25 0.74
N TYR A 162 -3.68 -14.36 0.23
CA TYR A 162 -3.82 -12.92 0.31
C TYR A 162 -3.97 -12.32 -1.08
N HIS A 163 -4.58 -11.15 -1.13
CA HIS A 163 -4.73 -10.40 -2.37
C HIS A 163 -3.38 -10.15 -3.05
N PRO A 164 -3.27 -10.32 -4.40
CA PRO A 164 -2.01 -10.12 -5.13
C PRO A 164 -1.35 -8.76 -4.88
N ALA A 165 -2.15 -7.71 -4.67
CA ALA A 165 -1.63 -6.39 -4.37
C ALA A 165 -0.84 -6.34 -3.04
N LEU A 166 -1.31 -7.03 -2.00
CA LEU A 166 -0.58 -7.13 -0.74
C LEU A 166 0.73 -7.92 -0.94
N LYS A 167 0.66 -9.05 -1.66
CA LYS A 167 1.84 -9.84 -2.03
C LYS A 167 2.85 -9.03 -2.84
N PHE A 168 2.38 -8.26 -3.81
CA PHE A 168 3.21 -7.38 -4.64
C PHE A 168 3.91 -6.30 -3.80
N ALA A 169 3.20 -5.64 -2.91
CA ALA A 169 3.79 -4.63 -2.03
C ALA A 169 4.83 -5.24 -1.08
N VAL A 170 4.51 -6.38 -0.46
CA VAL A 170 5.45 -7.09 0.43
C VAL A 170 6.69 -7.56 -0.33
N GLY A 171 6.53 -8.10 -1.53
CA GLY A 171 7.66 -8.50 -2.39
C GLY A 171 8.57 -7.33 -2.76
N ASN A 172 7.98 -6.17 -3.12
CA ASN A 172 8.74 -4.95 -3.39
C ASN A 172 9.45 -4.42 -2.15
N MET A 173 8.81 -4.47 -0.98
CA MET A 173 9.44 -4.11 0.29
C MET A 173 10.67 -4.99 0.56
N LEU A 174 10.56 -6.31 0.39
CA LEU A 174 11.69 -7.23 0.60
C LEU A 174 12.83 -6.97 -0.39
N ALA A 175 12.52 -6.71 -1.66
CA ALA A 175 13.53 -6.32 -2.65
C ALA A 175 14.19 -4.98 -2.29
N GLY A 176 13.38 -4.00 -1.85
CA GLY A 176 13.87 -2.70 -1.39
C GLY A 176 14.82 -2.81 -0.20
N ASN A 177 14.49 -3.67 0.78
CA ASN A 177 15.36 -3.91 1.93
C ASN A 177 16.74 -4.46 1.53
N VAL A 178 16.81 -5.31 0.50
CA VAL A 178 18.10 -5.80 -0.03
C VAL A 178 18.87 -4.66 -0.71
N MET A 179 18.16 -3.81 -1.47
CA MET A 179 18.79 -2.64 -2.11
C MET A 179 19.37 -1.68 -1.07
N GLU A 180 18.61 -1.37 -0.02
CA GLU A 180 19.08 -0.52 1.09
C GLU A 180 20.34 -1.09 1.78
N LYS A 181 20.40 -2.42 1.94
CA LYS A 181 21.60 -3.09 2.46
C LYS A 181 22.78 -2.96 1.50
N MET A 182 22.53 -3.12 0.20
CA MET A 182 23.57 -3.00 -0.82
C MET A 182 24.11 -1.56 -0.90
N GLU A 183 23.25 -0.55 -0.85
CA GLU A 183 23.66 0.85 -0.81
C GLU A 183 24.52 1.18 0.40
N LYS A 184 24.10 0.76 1.60
CA LYS A 184 24.90 0.91 2.82
C LYS A 184 26.26 0.22 2.71
N LYS A 185 26.25 -1.00 2.11
CA LYS A 185 27.50 -1.75 1.95
C LYS A 185 28.48 -1.08 1.01
N VAL A 186 28.00 -0.47 -0.08
CA VAL A 186 28.82 0.31 -1.02
C VAL A 186 29.46 1.55 -0.39
N GLU A 187 28.84 2.11 0.64
CA GLU A 187 29.36 3.27 1.40
C GLU A 187 30.45 2.87 2.41
N GLU A 188 30.61 1.58 2.74
CA GLU A 188 31.66 1.08 3.62
C GLU A 188 33.00 1.01 2.86
N GLU A 189 34.07 1.54 3.46
CA GLU A 189 35.41 1.58 2.82
C GLU A 189 36.04 0.19 2.57
N ASP A 190 35.61 -0.83 3.35
CA ASP A 190 36.10 -2.21 3.30
C ASP A 190 35.18 -3.20 2.59
N ALA A 191 34.15 -2.70 1.89
CA ALA A 191 33.20 -3.55 1.18
C ALA A 191 33.88 -4.33 0.05
N SER A 192 33.69 -5.65 0.04
CA SER A 192 34.21 -6.48 -1.05
C SER A 192 33.23 -6.56 -2.23
N ASP A 193 33.81 -6.73 -3.43
CA ASP A 193 33.01 -6.93 -4.66
C ASP A 193 32.12 -8.17 -4.56
N GLU A 194 32.58 -9.24 -3.86
CA GLU A 194 31.80 -10.46 -3.63
C GLU A 194 30.57 -10.21 -2.78
N GLU A 195 30.66 -9.40 -1.74
CA GLU A 195 29.52 -9.05 -0.87
C GLU A 195 28.48 -8.25 -1.67
N ILE A 196 28.92 -7.25 -2.41
CA ILE A 196 28.06 -6.43 -3.26
C ILE A 196 27.39 -7.30 -4.34
N ALA A 197 28.16 -8.18 -5.01
CA ALA A 197 27.61 -9.09 -6.02
C ALA A 197 26.61 -10.09 -5.43
N SER A 198 26.81 -10.53 -4.19
CA SER A 198 25.85 -11.41 -3.48
C SER A 198 24.53 -10.70 -3.24
N LEU A 199 24.57 -9.47 -2.71
CA LEU A 199 23.38 -8.64 -2.49
C LEU A 199 22.67 -8.31 -3.81
N ALA A 200 23.41 -8.02 -4.88
CA ALA A 200 22.83 -7.79 -6.20
C ALA A 200 22.07 -9.01 -6.74
N ARG A 201 22.64 -10.22 -6.58
CA ARG A 201 21.96 -11.48 -6.96
C ARG A 201 20.71 -11.72 -6.11
N GLU A 202 20.75 -11.47 -4.81
CA GLU A 202 19.60 -11.57 -3.93
C GLU A 202 18.51 -10.60 -4.36
N PHE A 203 18.85 -9.34 -4.63
CA PHE A 203 17.92 -8.34 -5.15
C PHE A 203 17.24 -8.78 -6.43
N LEU A 204 18.01 -9.26 -7.42
CA LEU A 204 17.47 -9.74 -8.69
C LEU A 204 16.53 -10.94 -8.51
N LYS A 205 16.86 -11.85 -7.58
CA LYS A 205 15.97 -12.96 -7.23
C LYS A 205 14.65 -12.45 -6.65
N LYS A 206 14.69 -11.53 -5.66
CA LYS A 206 13.48 -10.94 -5.07
C LYS A 206 12.64 -10.19 -6.11
N ARG A 207 13.29 -9.48 -7.04
CA ARG A 207 12.58 -8.82 -8.16
C ARG A 207 11.86 -9.81 -9.07
N LYS A 208 12.50 -10.94 -9.37
CA LYS A 208 11.86 -12.00 -10.17
C LYS A 208 10.63 -12.57 -9.44
N ASP A 209 10.70 -12.77 -8.13
CA ASP A 209 9.55 -13.24 -7.33
C ASP A 209 8.38 -12.24 -7.42
N VAL A 210 8.66 -10.93 -7.39
CA VAL A 210 7.64 -9.88 -7.61
C VAL A 210 7.03 -9.96 -9.01
N ASP A 211 7.84 -10.19 -10.05
CA ASP A 211 7.36 -10.30 -11.43
C ASP A 211 6.44 -11.52 -11.62
N GLU A 212 6.68 -12.62 -10.89
CA GLU A 212 5.76 -13.77 -10.89
C GLU A 212 4.41 -13.43 -10.24
N VAL A 213 4.39 -12.64 -9.16
CA VAL A 213 3.13 -12.14 -8.59
C VAL A 213 2.34 -11.31 -9.61
N LEU A 214 3.03 -10.44 -10.38
CA LEU A 214 2.38 -9.65 -11.43
C LEU A 214 1.77 -10.51 -12.53
N LYS A 215 2.43 -11.61 -12.92
CA LYS A 215 1.91 -12.53 -13.93
C LYS A 215 0.63 -13.24 -13.45
N THR A 216 0.58 -13.65 -12.20
CA THR A 216 -0.56 -14.36 -11.61
C THR A 216 -1.70 -13.43 -11.19
N SER A 217 -1.45 -12.15 -11.00
CA SER A 217 -2.47 -11.18 -10.56
C SER A 217 -3.57 -10.92 -11.57
N LYS A 218 -3.33 -11.19 -12.86
CA LYS A 218 -4.33 -11.04 -13.92
C LYS A 218 -5.50 -12.01 -13.77
N ASP A 219 -5.27 -13.15 -13.13
CA ASP A 219 -6.25 -14.22 -12.96
C ASP A 219 -6.85 -14.23 -11.55
N TYR A 220 -6.55 -13.21 -10.72
CA TYR A 220 -7.05 -13.15 -9.37
C TYR A 220 -8.57 -12.93 -9.34
N LYS A 221 -9.26 -13.91 -8.76
CA LYS A 221 -10.70 -13.84 -8.50
C LYS A 221 -10.92 -13.82 -7.00
N LEU A 222 -11.66 -12.82 -6.49
CA LEU A 222 -12.14 -12.85 -5.12
C LEU A 222 -13.09 -14.06 -4.93
N VAL A 223 -12.70 -14.96 -4.04
CA VAL A 223 -13.43 -16.22 -3.79
C VAL A 223 -14.84 -16.00 -3.21
N SER A 224 -15.10 -14.83 -2.62
CA SER A 224 -16.37 -14.54 -1.94
C SER A 224 -17.45 -13.90 -2.79
N LYS A 225 -17.13 -13.31 -3.93
CA LYS A 225 -18.08 -12.83 -4.95
C LYS A 225 -17.32 -12.78 -6.28
N GLU A 226 -17.92 -13.32 -7.33
CA GLU A 226 -17.38 -13.36 -8.68
C GLU A 226 -17.07 -11.95 -9.23
N LEU A 227 -15.95 -11.37 -8.77
CA LEU A 227 -15.38 -10.19 -9.41
C LEU A 227 -14.49 -10.69 -10.56
N ASN A 228 -15.04 -10.72 -11.75
CA ASN A 228 -14.27 -10.90 -12.97
C ASN A 228 -13.44 -9.63 -13.20
N TYR A 229 -12.15 -9.70 -12.97
CA TYR A 229 -11.21 -8.70 -13.48
C TYR A 229 -10.89 -8.96 -14.97
N GLU A 230 -11.93 -9.16 -15.78
CA GLU A 230 -11.76 -9.03 -17.21
C GLU A 230 -11.52 -7.56 -17.51
N THR A 231 -10.30 -7.24 -17.91
CA THR A 231 -9.99 -5.94 -18.52
C THR A 231 -10.81 -5.82 -19.79
N THR A 232 -12.04 -5.38 -19.69
CA THR A 232 -12.71 -4.75 -20.80
C THR A 232 -12.00 -3.41 -21.03
N VAL A 233 -10.91 -3.47 -21.77
CA VAL A 233 -10.43 -2.30 -22.49
C VAL A 233 -11.53 -1.98 -23.48
N ASN A 234 -12.52 -1.23 -23.05
CA ASN A 234 -13.41 -0.55 -23.97
C ASN A 234 -12.55 0.49 -24.68
N SER A 235 -12.02 0.10 -25.84
CA SER A 235 -11.40 0.97 -26.82
C SER A 235 -12.44 1.97 -27.31
N ARG A 236 -12.72 3.00 -26.52
CA ARG A 236 -13.42 4.21 -26.93
C ARG A 236 -12.54 5.40 -26.58
N TYR A 237 -11.37 5.45 -27.22
CA TYR A 237 -10.62 6.68 -27.51
C TYR A 237 -9.72 6.38 -28.70
#